data_c09f011c62e59c78fc280ffb3ead4033
#
_entry.id   c09f011c62e59c78fc280ffb3ead4033
#
_cell.length_a   1.000
_cell.length_b   1.000
_cell.length_c   1.000
_cell.angle_alpha   90.00
_cell.angle_beta   90.00
_cell.angle_gamma   90.00
#
_symmetry.space_group_name_H-M   'P 1'
#
loop_
_entity.id
_entity.type
_entity.pdbx_description
1 polymer ?
#
loop_
_entity_poly.entity_id
_entity_poly.type
_entity_poly.pdbx_seq_one_letter_code
_entity_poly.pdbx_strand_id
1 'polypeptide(L)'
;SEQIKTNPAALVPLPKQHEKEIVRLDADEVAILLDQVEAGEKLTAKQLRYHEKTKIRDVALLTLLLGTGIRVSECVGLDISDVDFKNNGIKIRRKGGYETVVYFGEEVSDALHDYLEKRYHVIPMEGHENARFLSMQNRRITVRAVENLVKKYASNVTGLKKITPHKLRSTYGTALYQETGDIYLVADVLGHKDVNTTRKHYAALEDQRRRQAAKAVHLREK
;
A
#
# COMPACT_ATOMS: atom_id res chain seq x y z
N SER A 1 -52.98 -5.03 -0.42
CA SER A 1 -51.62 -4.56 -0.25
C SER A 1 -51.60 -3.05 -0.46
N GLU A 2 -51.52 -2.29 0.62
CA GLU A 2 -51.38 -0.84 0.57
C GLU A 2 -49.99 -0.48 0.03
N GLN A 3 -49.95 0.10 -1.16
CA GLN A 3 -48.71 0.67 -1.74
C GLN A 3 -48.42 1.97 -1.04
N ILE A 4 -47.27 2.05 -0.37
CA ILE A 4 -46.73 3.28 0.21
C ILE A 4 -46.42 4.25 -0.94
N LYS A 5 -47.21 5.31 -1.08
CA LYS A 5 -47.11 6.29 -2.19
C LYS A 5 -45.90 7.20 -2.12
N THR A 6 -45.19 7.25 -1.00
CA THR A 6 -43.99 8.08 -0.80
C THR A 6 -42.94 7.29 -0.06
N ASN A 7 -41.69 7.42 -0.50
CA ASN A 7 -40.54 6.81 0.17
C ASN A 7 -40.28 7.53 1.51
N PRO A 8 -40.61 6.91 2.69
CA PRO A 8 -40.40 7.57 3.99
C PRO A 8 -38.94 7.87 4.29
N ALA A 9 -37.99 7.18 3.65
CA ALA A 9 -36.55 7.43 3.80
C ALA A 9 -36.08 8.72 3.09
N ALA A 10 -36.87 9.26 2.16
CA ALA A 10 -36.53 10.52 1.50
C ALA A 10 -36.56 11.75 2.41
N LEU A 11 -37.25 11.66 3.56
CA LEU A 11 -37.34 12.71 4.56
C LEU A 11 -36.29 12.64 5.66
N VAL A 12 -35.48 11.55 5.68
CA VAL A 12 -34.40 11.40 6.67
C VAL A 12 -33.16 12.12 6.14
N PRO A 13 -32.69 13.19 6.81
CA PRO A 13 -31.46 13.85 6.40
C PRO A 13 -30.29 12.87 6.53
N LEU A 14 -29.55 12.69 5.43
CA LEU A 14 -28.35 11.88 5.45
C LEU A 14 -27.36 12.43 6.49
N PRO A 15 -26.74 11.57 7.31
CA PRO A 15 -25.73 12.04 8.26
C PRO A 15 -24.64 12.81 7.52
N LYS A 16 -24.27 13.98 8.04
CA LYS A 16 -23.14 14.73 7.51
C LYS A 16 -21.90 13.85 7.61
N GLN A 17 -21.35 13.44 6.47
CA GLN A 17 -20.06 12.77 6.44
C GLN A 17 -19.00 13.81 6.82
N HIS A 18 -18.47 13.72 8.04
CA HIS A 18 -17.26 14.44 8.40
C HIS A 18 -16.13 13.87 7.52
N GLU A 19 -15.44 14.73 6.79
CA GLU A 19 -14.23 14.37 6.06
C GLU A 19 -13.21 13.88 7.09
N LYS A 20 -12.97 12.58 7.11
CA LYS A 20 -11.95 12.00 7.98
C LYS A 20 -10.60 12.29 7.34
N GLU A 21 -9.73 12.91 8.11
CA GLU A 21 -8.34 13.08 7.71
C GLU A 21 -7.72 11.73 7.30
N ILE A 22 -6.99 11.73 6.18
CA ILE A 22 -6.35 10.52 5.67
C ILE A 22 -5.21 10.15 6.60
N VAL A 23 -5.38 9.07 7.36
CA VAL A 23 -4.28 8.48 8.14
C VAL A 23 -3.30 7.83 7.18
N ARG A 24 -2.09 8.37 7.13
CA ARG A 24 -0.97 7.91 6.30
C ARG A 24 0.34 8.07 7.04
N LEU A 25 1.40 7.49 6.48
CA LEU A 25 2.76 7.81 6.87
C LEU A 25 3.26 9.02 6.08
N ASP A 26 4.05 9.87 6.71
CA ASP A 26 4.80 10.90 6.05
C ASP A 26 6.13 10.33 5.53
N ALA A 27 6.86 11.04 4.68
CA ALA A 27 8.08 10.53 4.04
C ALA A 27 9.12 10.05 5.06
N ASP A 28 9.35 10.84 6.12
CA ASP A 28 10.28 10.47 7.20
C ASP A 28 9.82 9.21 7.95
N GLU A 29 8.51 9.08 8.18
CA GLU A 29 7.94 7.89 8.82
C GLU A 29 8.08 6.64 7.94
N VAL A 30 8.00 6.79 6.61
CA VAL A 30 8.26 5.69 5.66
C VAL A 30 9.72 5.23 5.75
N ALA A 31 10.67 6.17 5.71
CA ALA A 31 12.10 5.85 5.84
C ALA A 31 12.38 5.14 7.16
N ILE A 32 11.92 5.69 8.28
CA ILE A 32 12.08 5.07 9.62
C ILE A 32 11.44 3.67 9.66
N LEU A 33 10.29 3.47 9.00
CA LEU A 33 9.63 2.16 8.96
C LEU A 33 10.51 1.13 8.24
N LEU A 34 11.07 1.47 7.09
CA LEU A 34 11.94 0.57 6.33
C LEU A 34 13.23 0.28 7.07
N ASP A 35 13.89 1.29 7.63
CA ASP A 35 15.09 1.14 8.46
C ASP A 35 14.84 0.19 9.66
N GLN A 36 13.69 0.30 10.31
CA GLN A 36 13.32 -0.58 11.42
C GLN A 36 13.06 -2.02 10.99
N VAL A 37 12.52 -2.22 9.78
CA VAL A 37 12.33 -3.56 9.24
C VAL A 37 13.67 -4.21 8.91
N GLU A 38 14.65 -3.45 8.48
CA GLU A 38 16.01 -3.95 8.22
C GLU A 38 16.78 -4.19 9.51
N ALA A 39 16.82 -3.22 10.41
CA ALA A 39 17.62 -3.30 11.64
C ALA A 39 16.98 -4.17 12.75
N GLY A 40 15.63 -4.25 12.78
CA GLY A 40 14.92 -4.94 13.87
C GLY A 40 14.97 -4.20 15.21
N GLU A 41 15.23 -2.90 15.20
CA GLU A 41 15.27 -2.09 16.41
C GLU A 41 13.91 -2.09 17.14
N LYS A 42 13.96 -1.91 18.46
CA LYS A 42 12.78 -1.90 19.36
C LYS A 42 11.93 -3.18 19.33
N LEU A 43 12.43 -4.27 18.76
CA LEU A 43 11.78 -5.57 18.84
C LEU A 43 12.13 -6.25 20.18
N THR A 44 11.15 -6.99 20.73
CA THR A 44 11.42 -7.85 21.88
C THR A 44 12.37 -8.99 21.52
N ALA A 45 13.07 -9.59 22.48
CA ALA A 45 13.97 -10.71 22.25
C ALA A 45 13.30 -11.89 21.52
N LYS A 46 12.00 -12.13 21.75
CA LYS A 46 11.22 -13.13 21.02
C LYS A 46 10.98 -12.71 19.57
N GLN A 47 10.61 -11.45 19.34
CA GLN A 47 10.39 -10.93 17.99
C GLN A 47 11.69 -10.90 17.17
N LEU A 48 12.83 -10.59 17.80
CA LEU A 48 14.13 -10.51 17.14
C LEU A 48 14.55 -11.88 16.58
N ARG A 49 14.34 -12.97 17.33
CA ARG A 49 14.62 -14.34 16.84
C ARG A 49 13.83 -14.71 15.57
N TYR A 50 12.61 -14.21 15.44
CA TYR A 50 11.81 -14.41 14.22
C TYR A 50 12.23 -13.43 13.11
N HIS A 51 12.55 -12.20 13.49
CA HIS A 51 13.00 -11.15 12.58
C HIS A 51 14.22 -11.60 11.78
N GLU A 52 15.25 -12.14 12.40
CA GLU A 52 16.46 -12.65 11.72
C GLU A 52 16.15 -13.65 10.59
N LYS A 53 15.07 -14.42 10.74
CA LYS A 53 14.64 -15.39 9.72
C LYS A 53 13.78 -14.77 8.63
N THR A 54 13.09 -13.66 8.92
CA THR A 54 12.04 -13.09 8.04
C THR A 54 12.37 -11.73 7.49
N LYS A 55 13.43 -11.05 7.95
CA LYS A 55 13.70 -9.65 7.64
C LYS A 55 13.73 -9.36 6.13
N ILE A 56 14.45 -10.17 5.34
CA ILE A 56 14.55 -9.95 3.89
C ILE A 56 13.17 -10.05 3.22
N ARG A 57 12.34 -11.01 3.64
CA ARG A 57 10.95 -11.11 3.17
C ARG A 57 10.12 -9.90 3.63
N ASP A 58 10.26 -9.51 4.88
CA ASP A 58 9.48 -8.46 5.51
C ASP A 58 9.81 -7.09 4.87
N VAL A 59 11.10 -6.84 4.57
CA VAL A 59 11.56 -5.69 3.76
C VAL A 59 10.91 -5.73 2.39
N ALA A 60 11.05 -6.83 1.64
CA ALA A 60 10.48 -6.95 0.30
C ALA A 60 8.95 -6.72 0.28
N LEU A 61 8.22 -7.23 1.28
CA LEU A 61 6.77 -7.03 1.40
C LEU A 61 6.41 -5.57 1.64
N LEU A 62 7.10 -4.89 2.56
CA LEU A 62 6.79 -3.51 2.91
C LEU A 62 7.21 -2.54 1.82
N THR A 63 8.40 -2.73 1.24
CA THR A 63 8.88 -1.93 0.11
C THR A 63 7.96 -2.07 -1.10
N LEU A 64 7.49 -3.29 -1.39
CA LEU A 64 6.51 -3.54 -2.45
C LEU A 64 5.19 -2.81 -2.20
N LEU A 65 4.61 -2.90 -1.00
CA LEU A 65 3.34 -2.25 -0.67
C LEU A 65 3.45 -0.72 -0.69
N LEU A 66 4.57 -0.17 -0.22
CA LEU A 66 4.84 1.27 -0.19
C LEU A 66 5.23 1.82 -1.55
N GLY A 67 5.94 1.06 -2.39
CA GLY A 67 6.44 1.52 -3.68
C GLY A 67 5.49 1.28 -4.86
N THR A 68 4.38 0.53 -4.65
CA THR A 68 3.42 0.23 -5.72
C THR A 68 1.97 0.53 -5.36
N GLY A 69 1.66 0.60 -4.08
CA GLY A 69 0.30 0.79 -3.60
C GLY A 69 -0.67 -0.36 -3.95
N ILE A 70 -0.21 -1.55 -4.31
CA ILE A 70 -1.08 -2.71 -4.55
C ILE A 70 -1.85 -3.09 -3.30
N ARG A 71 -2.98 -3.78 -3.47
CA ARG A 71 -3.76 -4.27 -2.31
C ARG A 71 -3.02 -5.43 -1.64
N VAL A 72 -3.19 -5.55 -0.33
CA VAL A 72 -2.60 -6.67 0.42
C VAL A 72 -3.03 -8.03 -0.14
N SER A 73 -4.27 -8.18 -0.61
CA SER A 73 -4.75 -9.40 -1.24
C SER A 73 -4.08 -9.68 -2.59
N GLU A 74 -3.75 -8.63 -3.35
CA GLU A 74 -2.99 -8.73 -4.59
C GLU A 74 -1.54 -9.16 -4.27
N CYS A 75 -0.92 -8.54 -3.27
CA CYS A 75 0.44 -8.85 -2.82
C CYS A 75 0.60 -10.31 -2.37
N VAL A 76 -0.28 -10.82 -1.51
CA VAL A 76 -0.19 -12.21 -1.03
C VAL A 76 -0.55 -13.24 -2.11
N GLY A 77 -1.29 -12.81 -3.13
CA GLY A 77 -1.66 -13.63 -4.28
C GLY A 77 -0.55 -13.83 -5.31
N LEU A 78 0.53 -13.04 -5.24
CA LEU A 78 1.61 -13.10 -6.24
C LEU A 78 2.29 -14.46 -6.30
N ASP A 79 2.52 -14.92 -7.51
CA ASP A 79 3.41 -16.01 -7.84
C ASP A 79 4.81 -15.50 -8.19
N ILE A 80 5.80 -16.38 -8.19
CA ILE A 80 7.18 -16.05 -8.58
C ILE A 80 7.21 -15.48 -10.00
N SER A 81 6.43 -16.07 -10.90
CA SER A 81 6.36 -15.68 -12.32
C SER A 81 5.62 -14.38 -12.59
N ASP A 82 4.92 -13.80 -11.61
CA ASP A 82 4.17 -12.56 -11.82
C ASP A 82 5.07 -11.31 -11.82
N VAL A 83 6.34 -11.44 -11.42
CA VAL A 83 7.29 -10.32 -11.39
C VAL A 83 8.25 -10.39 -12.57
N ASP A 84 8.19 -9.39 -13.42
CA ASP A 84 9.10 -9.17 -14.55
C ASP A 84 10.15 -8.12 -14.16
N PHE A 85 11.33 -8.58 -13.79
CA PHE A 85 12.45 -7.69 -13.43
C PHE A 85 13.06 -6.96 -14.64
N LYS A 86 12.87 -7.48 -15.86
CA LYS A 86 13.40 -6.83 -17.06
C LYS A 86 12.67 -5.52 -17.35
N ASN A 87 11.36 -5.51 -17.11
CA ASN A 87 10.50 -4.36 -17.38
C ASN A 87 10.02 -3.67 -16.08
N ASN A 88 10.51 -4.09 -14.92
CA ASN A 88 10.10 -3.60 -13.59
C ASN A 88 8.58 -3.60 -13.42
N GLY A 89 7.93 -4.69 -13.82
CA GLY A 89 6.48 -4.85 -13.81
C GLY A 89 6.02 -6.04 -12.98
N ILE A 90 4.84 -5.90 -12.36
CA ILE A 90 4.16 -6.96 -11.63
C ILE A 90 2.79 -7.17 -12.24
N LYS A 91 2.51 -8.38 -12.67
CA LYS A 91 1.17 -8.77 -13.10
C LYS A 91 0.32 -9.07 -11.88
N ILE A 92 -0.73 -8.28 -11.66
CA ILE A 92 -1.67 -8.46 -10.56
C ILE A 92 -3.06 -8.80 -11.08
N ARG A 93 -3.79 -9.61 -10.30
CA ARG A 93 -5.17 -9.95 -10.57
C ARG A 93 -6.09 -9.16 -9.65
N ARG A 94 -6.84 -8.21 -10.22
CA ARG A 94 -7.77 -7.34 -9.51
C ARG A 94 -9.12 -8.00 -9.26
N LYS A 95 -9.93 -7.40 -8.38
CA LYS A 95 -11.31 -7.84 -8.10
C LYS A 95 -12.11 -7.93 -9.40
N GLY A 96 -12.70 -9.10 -9.66
CA GLY A 96 -13.42 -9.40 -10.90
C GLY A 96 -12.59 -10.17 -11.94
N GLY A 97 -11.38 -10.67 -11.58
CA GLY A 97 -10.51 -11.46 -12.47
C GLY A 97 -9.73 -10.66 -13.49
N TYR A 98 -9.86 -9.34 -13.49
CA TYR A 98 -9.12 -8.47 -14.40
C TYR A 98 -7.63 -8.43 -14.05
N GLU A 99 -6.76 -8.73 -15.03
CA GLU A 99 -5.31 -8.66 -14.89
C GLU A 99 -4.79 -7.31 -15.37
N THR A 100 -3.82 -6.77 -14.68
CA THR A 100 -3.12 -5.53 -15.03
C THR A 100 -1.67 -5.60 -14.58
N VAL A 101 -0.82 -4.80 -15.20
CA VAL A 101 0.57 -4.64 -14.79
C VAL A 101 0.71 -3.36 -13.97
N VAL A 102 1.40 -3.47 -12.83
CA VAL A 102 1.82 -2.35 -12.01
C VAL A 102 3.33 -2.27 -12.08
N TYR A 103 3.87 -1.08 -12.33
CA TYR A 103 5.30 -0.86 -12.42
C TYR A 103 5.90 -0.44 -11.09
N PHE A 104 7.17 -0.71 -10.89
CA PHE A 104 7.90 -0.40 -9.67
C PHE A 104 9.28 0.21 -9.96
N GLY A 105 9.82 0.95 -8.99
CA GLY A 105 11.15 1.55 -9.06
C GLY A 105 12.28 0.60 -8.62
N GLU A 106 13.52 1.09 -8.68
CA GLU A 106 14.73 0.33 -8.36
C GLU A 106 14.73 -0.23 -6.93
N GLU A 107 14.37 0.56 -5.94
CA GLU A 107 14.33 0.14 -4.54
C GLU A 107 13.41 -1.08 -4.32
N VAL A 108 12.26 -1.13 -4.99
CA VAL A 108 11.36 -2.28 -4.97
C VAL A 108 11.98 -3.47 -5.72
N SER A 109 12.65 -3.20 -6.83
CA SER A 109 13.37 -4.22 -7.62
C SER A 109 14.40 -4.92 -6.76
N ASP A 110 15.26 -4.17 -6.10
CA ASP A 110 16.35 -4.69 -5.28
C ASP A 110 15.81 -5.52 -4.12
N ALA A 111 14.85 -4.98 -3.37
CA ALA A 111 14.23 -5.71 -2.26
C ALA A 111 13.54 -7.02 -2.71
N LEU A 112 12.89 -7.01 -3.88
CA LEU A 112 12.29 -8.22 -4.44
C LEU A 112 13.31 -9.23 -4.95
N HIS A 113 14.45 -8.76 -5.46
CA HIS A 113 15.56 -9.58 -5.92
C HIS A 113 16.22 -10.32 -4.74
N ASP A 114 16.61 -9.58 -3.71
CA ASP A 114 17.21 -10.13 -2.47
C ASP A 114 16.33 -11.19 -1.84
N TYR A 115 15.02 -10.93 -1.82
CA TYR A 115 14.10 -11.93 -1.30
C TYR A 115 13.97 -13.13 -2.24
N LEU A 116 13.99 -12.95 -3.56
CA LEU A 116 13.88 -14.04 -4.52
C LEU A 116 15.05 -15.03 -4.41
N GLU A 117 16.27 -14.52 -4.26
CA GLU A 117 17.45 -15.36 -4.02
C GLU A 117 17.24 -16.22 -2.78
N LYS A 118 16.81 -15.62 -1.67
CA LYS A 118 16.51 -16.37 -0.44
C LYS A 118 15.34 -17.33 -0.62
N ARG A 119 14.32 -16.94 -1.38
CA ARG A 119 13.13 -17.75 -1.65
C ARG A 119 13.45 -19.06 -2.36
N TYR A 120 14.43 -19.06 -3.26
CA TYR A 120 14.85 -20.28 -3.99
C TYR A 120 15.54 -21.33 -3.06
N HIS A 121 16.04 -20.91 -1.92
CA HIS A 121 16.63 -21.82 -0.92
C HIS A 121 15.60 -22.39 0.07
N VAL A 122 14.34 -21.98 -0.03
CA VAL A 122 13.26 -22.47 0.85
C VAL A 122 12.43 -23.51 0.11
N ILE A 123 12.31 -24.71 0.70
CA ILE A 123 11.41 -25.75 0.20
C ILE A 123 9.99 -25.40 0.66
N PRO A 124 9.07 -25.04 -0.26
CA PRO A 124 7.69 -24.74 0.09
C PRO A 124 6.93 -26.01 0.47
N MET A 125 5.84 -25.84 1.22
CA MET A 125 4.88 -26.92 1.39
C MET A 125 4.16 -27.21 0.08
N GLU A 126 3.72 -28.45 -0.07
CA GLU A 126 2.91 -28.92 -1.20
C GLU A 126 1.72 -27.98 -1.48
N GLY A 127 1.54 -27.60 -2.76
CA GLY A 127 0.53 -26.66 -3.22
C GLY A 127 0.90 -25.16 -3.04
N HIS A 128 2.12 -24.86 -2.58
CA HIS A 128 2.60 -23.50 -2.39
C HIS A 128 3.90 -23.18 -3.14
N GLU A 129 4.27 -24.01 -4.11
CA GLU A 129 5.54 -23.96 -4.84
C GLU A 129 5.71 -22.63 -5.59
N ASN A 130 4.64 -22.15 -6.21
CA ASN A 130 4.65 -20.93 -7.00
C ASN A 130 4.53 -19.65 -6.16
N ALA A 131 4.15 -19.76 -4.87
CA ALA A 131 3.93 -18.59 -4.05
C ALA A 131 5.18 -17.72 -3.94
N ARG A 132 5.04 -16.42 -4.29
CA ARG A 132 6.13 -15.45 -4.16
C ARG A 132 6.56 -15.32 -2.71
N PHE A 133 5.63 -15.05 -1.82
CA PHE A 133 5.89 -14.84 -0.41
C PHE A 133 5.44 -16.01 0.44
N LEU A 134 6.37 -16.55 1.23
CA LEU A 134 6.13 -17.66 2.13
C LEU A 134 6.07 -17.21 3.60
N SER A 135 5.20 -17.84 4.35
CA SER A 135 5.16 -17.75 5.82
C SER A 135 6.32 -18.55 6.44
N MET A 136 6.47 -18.47 7.77
CA MET A 136 7.41 -19.31 8.53
C MET A 136 7.10 -20.81 8.46
N GLN A 137 5.91 -21.18 7.97
CA GLN A 137 5.49 -22.57 7.76
C GLN A 137 5.68 -22.99 6.29
N ASN A 138 6.41 -22.22 5.50
CA ASN A 138 6.65 -22.46 4.07
C ASN A 138 5.37 -22.56 3.22
N ARG A 139 4.29 -21.95 3.69
CA ARG A 139 3.03 -21.77 2.95
C ARG A 139 2.93 -20.36 2.40
N ARG A 140 2.14 -20.15 1.35
CA ARG A 140 1.79 -18.80 0.89
C ARG A 140 1.39 -17.92 2.08
N ILE A 141 1.98 -16.74 2.17
CA ILE A 141 1.66 -15.81 3.25
C ILE A 141 0.20 -15.37 3.16
N THR A 142 -0.44 -15.18 4.31
CA THR A 142 -1.84 -14.76 4.37
C THR A 142 -1.97 -13.24 4.56
N VAL A 143 -3.11 -12.68 4.17
CA VAL A 143 -3.45 -11.26 4.44
C VAL A 143 -3.26 -10.94 5.92
N ARG A 144 -3.75 -11.81 6.80
CA ARG A 144 -3.64 -11.62 8.25
C ARG A 144 -2.19 -11.58 8.75
N ALA A 145 -1.32 -12.41 8.16
CA ALA A 145 0.10 -12.39 8.51
C ALA A 145 0.75 -11.05 8.10
N VAL A 146 0.42 -10.52 6.93
CA VAL A 146 0.92 -9.21 6.48
C VAL A 146 0.34 -8.07 7.32
N GLU A 147 -0.94 -8.11 7.70
CA GLU A 147 -1.53 -7.13 8.63
C GLU A 147 -0.80 -7.09 9.96
N ASN A 148 -0.50 -8.26 10.53
CA ASN A 148 0.24 -8.37 11.79
C ASN A 148 1.69 -7.88 11.63
N LEU A 149 2.33 -8.15 10.49
CA LEU A 149 3.66 -7.66 10.15
C LEU A 149 3.68 -6.13 10.08
N VAL A 150 2.77 -5.52 9.32
CA VAL A 150 2.64 -4.06 9.25
C VAL A 150 2.41 -3.45 10.63
N LYS A 151 1.49 -4.02 11.41
CA LYS A 151 1.22 -3.56 12.77
C LYS A 151 2.47 -3.65 13.67
N LYS A 152 3.23 -4.76 13.59
CA LYS A 152 4.44 -4.98 14.39
C LYS A 152 5.47 -3.87 14.18
N TYR A 153 5.79 -3.54 12.95
CA TYR A 153 6.81 -2.54 12.65
C TYR A 153 6.27 -1.11 12.79
N ALA A 154 5.08 -0.82 12.28
CA ALA A 154 4.52 0.53 12.34
C ALA A 154 4.23 1.03 13.76
N SER A 155 3.93 0.13 14.72
CA SER A 155 3.75 0.52 16.13
C SER A 155 5.01 1.09 16.78
N ASN A 156 6.18 0.79 16.23
CA ASN A 156 7.46 1.31 16.70
C ASN A 156 7.83 2.67 16.07
N VAL A 157 7.18 3.03 14.94
CA VAL A 157 7.41 4.28 14.22
C VAL A 157 6.45 5.37 14.70
N THR A 158 5.17 5.02 14.79
CA THR A 158 4.13 5.97 15.17
C THR A 158 3.18 5.34 16.18
N GLY A 159 3.20 5.85 17.42
CA GLY A 159 2.29 5.40 18.48
C GLY A 159 0.86 5.89 18.33
N LEU A 160 0.64 6.98 17.59
CA LEU A 160 -0.66 7.65 17.47
C LEU A 160 -1.45 7.21 16.23
N LYS A 161 -0.77 6.78 15.17
CA LYS A 161 -1.40 6.38 13.91
C LYS A 161 -1.60 4.86 13.84
N LYS A 162 -2.82 4.39 13.67
CA LYS A 162 -3.09 2.97 13.40
C LYS A 162 -2.80 2.66 11.93
N ILE A 163 -1.60 2.20 11.64
CA ILE A 163 -1.17 1.85 10.29
C ILE A 163 -1.59 0.41 9.94
N THR A 164 -2.13 0.25 8.74
CA THR A 164 -2.58 -1.01 8.16
C THR A 164 -2.09 -1.08 6.71
N PRO A 165 -2.11 -2.23 6.02
CA PRO A 165 -1.76 -2.30 4.60
C PRO A 165 -2.57 -1.32 3.73
N HIS A 166 -3.83 -1.06 4.07
CA HIS A 166 -4.63 -0.05 3.38
C HIS A 166 -4.06 1.37 3.57
N LYS A 167 -3.48 1.66 4.74
CA LYS A 167 -2.84 2.95 5.01
C LYS A 167 -1.50 3.10 4.28
N LEU A 168 -0.74 2.00 4.10
CA LEU A 168 0.45 2.01 3.24
C LEU A 168 0.09 2.35 1.79
N ARG A 169 -0.99 1.78 1.29
CA ARG A 169 -1.52 2.13 -0.02
C ARG A 169 -1.98 3.60 -0.11
N SER A 170 -2.60 4.14 0.93
CA SER A 170 -2.95 5.56 1.01
C SER A 170 -1.70 6.44 1.05
N THR A 171 -0.62 5.99 1.71
CA THR A 171 0.69 6.65 1.73
C THR A 171 1.25 6.74 0.31
N TYR A 172 1.32 5.62 -0.41
CA TYR A 172 1.77 5.60 -1.80
C TYR A 172 0.93 6.53 -2.70
N GLY A 173 -0.40 6.42 -2.64
CA GLY A 173 -1.26 7.24 -3.47
C GLY A 173 -1.15 8.74 -3.18
N THR A 174 -0.87 9.11 -1.91
CA THR A 174 -0.59 10.49 -1.52
C THR A 174 0.73 10.98 -2.11
N ALA A 175 1.80 10.20 -1.97
CA ALA A 175 3.10 10.53 -2.52
C ALA A 175 3.02 10.68 -4.05
N LEU A 176 2.37 9.73 -4.74
CA LEU A 176 2.17 9.79 -6.19
C LEU A 176 1.39 11.06 -6.61
N TYR A 177 0.35 11.43 -5.86
CA TYR A 177 -0.40 12.65 -6.14
C TYR A 177 0.43 13.91 -5.87
N GLN A 178 1.23 13.93 -4.82
CA GLN A 178 2.13 15.05 -4.51
C GLN A 178 3.15 15.27 -5.62
N GLU A 179 3.74 14.21 -6.15
CA GLU A 179 4.74 14.28 -7.22
C GLU A 179 4.14 14.65 -8.58
N THR A 180 3.02 14.02 -8.96
CA THR A 180 2.48 14.14 -10.31
C THR A 180 1.40 15.21 -10.46
N GLY A 181 0.63 15.45 -9.41
CA GLY A 181 -0.56 16.31 -9.46
C GLY A 181 -1.72 15.73 -10.22
N ASP A 182 -1.59 14.53 -10.73
CA ASP A 182 -2.60 13.91 -11.59
C ASP A 182 -3.43 12.90 -10.81
N ILE A 183 -4.67 13.30 -10.49
CA ILE A 183 -5.62 12.47 -9.76
C ILE A 183 -6.12 11.28 -10.60
N TYR A 184 -6.12 11.42 -11.94
CA TYR A 184 -6.53 10.34 -12.83
C TYR A 184 -5.48 9.25 -12.88
N LEU A 185 -4.20 9.65 -12.95
CA LEU A 185 -3.07 8.73 -12.85
C LEU A 185 -3.09 7.96 -11.52
N VAL A 186 -3.31 8.66 -10.40
CA VAL A 186 -3.43 8.02 -9.08
C VAL A 186 -4.59 7.03 -9.05
N ALA A 187 -5.75 7.39 -9.60
CA ALA A 187 -6.91 6.51 -9.65
C ALA A 187 -6.64 5.26 -10.51
N ASP A 188 -5.99 5.42 -11.65
CA ASP A 188 -5.62 4.32 -12.56
C ASP A 188 -4.63 3.36 -11.90
N VAL A 189 -3.51 3.86 -11.42
CA VAL A 189 -2.46 3.05 -10.75
C VAL A 189 -3.03 2.30 -9.56
N LEU A 190 -3.82 2.96 -8.71
CA LEU A 190 -4.51 2.33 -7.60
C LEU A 190 -5.66 1.42 -8.05
N GLY A 191 -6.15 1.49 -9.30
CA GLY A 191 -7.28 0.71 -9.80
C GLY A 191 -8.57 1.04 -9.06
N HIS A 192 -8.85 2.31 -8.91
CA HIS A 192 -10.15 2.80 -8.46
C HIS A 192 -11.10 2.88 -9.66
N LYS A 193 -12.26 2.24 -9.57
CA LYS A 193 -13.27 2.28 -10.64
C LYS A 193 -13.91 3.66 -10.79
N ASP A 194 -13.96 4.44 -9.71
CA ASP A 194 -14.52 5.78 -9.67
C ASP A 194 -13.47 6.78 -9.18
N VAL A 195 -13.10 7.70 -10.07
CA VAL A 195 -12.15 8.79 -9.78
C VAL A 195 -12.68 9.72 -8.67
N ASN A 196 -14.00 9.86 -8.53
CA ASN A 196 -14.57 10.67 -7.46
C ASN A 196 -14.22 10.15 -6.06
N THR A 197 -14.06 8.82 -5.92
CA THR A 197 -13.55 8.22 -4.67
C THR A 197 -12.13 8.71 -4.38
N THR A 198 -11.28 8.74 -5.40
CA THR A 198 -9.91 9.24 -5.29
C THR A 198 -9.90 10.73 -5.01
N ARG A 199 -10.70 11.52 -5.73
CA ARG A 199 -10.79 12.97 -5.56
C ARG A 199 -11.22 13.38 -4.15
N LYS A 200 -12.27 12.76 -3.61
CA LYS A 200 -12.70 12.99 -2.22
C LYS A 200 -11.60 12.66 -1.22
N HIS A 201 -10.83 11.62 -1.50
CA HIS A 201 -9.74 11.18 -0.62
C HIS A 201 -8.57 12.17 -0.57
N TYR A 202 -8.32 12.91 -1.66
CA TYR A 202 -7.20 13.86 -1.77
C TYR A 202 -7.62 15.34 -1.80
N ALA A 203 -8.88 15.65 -1.49
CA ALA A 203 -9.42 17.02 -1.54
C ALA A 203 -8.62 18.04 -0.73
N ALA A 204 -8.14 17.65 0.46
CA ALA A 204 -7.31 18.52 1.31
C ALA A 204 -5.96 18.88 0.65
N LEU A 205 -5.36 17.95 -0.12
CA LEU A 205 -4.13 18.20 -0.87
C LEU A 205 -4.37 19.10 -2.09
N GLU A 206 -5.55 19.03 -2.71
CA GLU A 206 -5.94 19.95 -3.79
C GLU A 206 -5.95 21.40 -3.32
N ASP A 207 -6.47 21.70 -2.12
CA ASP A 207 -6.50 23.06 -1.59
C ASP A 207 -5.08 23.62 -1.36
N GLN A 208 -4.18 22.82 -0.82
CA GLN A 208 -2.78 23.20 -0.66
C GLN A 208 -2.12 23.52 -2.02
N ARG A 209 -2.38 22.70 -3.05
CA ARG A 209 -1.86 22.93 -4.41
C ARG A 209 -2.45 24.19 -5.05
N ARG A 210 -3.75 24.48 -4.86
CA ARG A 210 -4.36 25.73 -5.32
C ARG A 210 -3.68 26.95 -4.71
N ARG A 211 -3.34 26.90 -3.43
CA ARG A 211 -2.58 27.97 -2.75
C ARG A 211 -1.16 28.12 -3.31
N GLN A 212 -0.49 27.01 -3.64
CA GLN A 212 0.82 27.04 -4.28
C GLN A 212 0.73 27.58 -5.72
N ALA A 213 -0.25 27.14 -6.51
CA ALA A 213 -0.48 27.62 -7.85
C ALA A 213 -0.76 29.13 -7.89
N ALA A 214 -1.51 29.66 -6.93
CA ALA A 214 -1.76 31.10 -6.82
C ALA A 214 -0.47 31.92 -6.60
N LYS A 215 0.56 31.32 -5.97
CA LYS A 215 1.87 31.96 -5.76
C LYS A 215 2.80 31.84 -6.96
N ALA A 216 2.53 30.92 -7.88
CA ALA A 216 3.36 30.69 -9.06
C ALA A 216 3.10 31.70 -10.20
N VAL A 217 1.98 32.42 -10.14
CA VAL A 217 1.64 33.42 -11.14
C VAL A 217 2.19 34.80 -10.69
N HIS A 218 3.22 35.26 -11.35
CA HIS A 218 3.80 36.59 -11.15
C HIS A 218 3.22 37.56 -12.17
N LEU A 219 2.56 38.62 -11.71
CA LEU A 219 1.94 39.64 -12.59
C LEU A 219 2.93 40.72 -13.09
N ARG A 220 4.09 40.80 -12.45
CA ARG A 220 5.18 41.70 -12.85
C ARG A 220 6.51 41.03 -12.59
N GLU A 221 7.41 41.05 -13.55
CA GLU A 221 8.81 40.74 -13.34
C GLU A 221 9.43 41.79 -12.41
N LYS A 222 10.22 41.37 -11.42
CA LYS A 222 10.97 42.24 -10.54
C LYS A 222 12.33 42.52 -11.13
#